data_f064b4d7fe5c13f4163a3a0708a1eed0
#
_entry.id   f064b4d7fe5c13f4163a3a0708a1eed0
#
_cell.length_a   1.000
_cell.length_b   1.000
_cell.length_c   1.000
_cell.angle_alpha   90.00
_cell.angle_beta   90.00
_cell.angle_gamma   90.00
#
_symmetry.space_group_name_H-M   'P 1'
#
loop_
_entity.id
_entity.type
_entity.pdbx_description
1 polymer ?
#
loop_
_entity_poly.entity_id
_entity_poly.type
_entity_poly.pdbx_seq_one_letter_code
_entity_poly.pdbx_strand_id
1 'polypeptide(L)'
;RSGHLGLWKALRSPHVDFFVSPYTYAFRGVGGDGLPMQPTESLRVHGKLYLFEEDTLMHNNFDPGGRMHPVEKSIPIYQRHFAQVATHGLGITWLENNIYAESPLIVDESRRWHRRFQELGEWALRLDRTPAAEVAVFLDDESFRYESFRNNIDIPLIWHQRVLSLNRFGAPHDLYLLNDLLEGRLPEY
;
A
#
# COMPACT_ATOMS: atom_id res chain seq x y z
N ARG A 1 -12.65 -3.08 -14.53
CA ARG A 1 -11.78 -4.01 -13.82
C ARG A 1 -10.36 -3.45 -13.87
N SER A 2 -9.69 -3.37 -12.74
CA SER A 2 -8.45 -2.61 -12.55
C SER A 2 -7.17 -3.39 -12.90
N GLY A 3 -7.25 -4.48 -13.68
CA GLY A 3 -6.06 -5.20 -14.14
C GLY A 3 -5.37 -6.09 -13.10
N HIS A 4 -5.99 -6.34 -11.95
CA HIS A 4 -5.40 -7.17 -10.89
C HIS A 4 -5.57 -8.69 -11.12
N LEU A 5 -6.26 -9.09 -12.18
CA LEU A 5 -6.45 -10.50 -12.49
C LEU A 5 -5.18 -11.12 -13.08
N GLY A 6 -4.82 -12.28 -12.56
CA GLY A 6 -3.64 -13.02 -13.01
C GLY A 6 -2.33 -12.53 -12.38
N LEU A 7 -2.40 -11.87 -11.24
CA LEU A 7 -1.22 -11.45 -10.47
C LEU A 7 -0.29 -12.64 -10.20
N TRP A 8 -0.86 -13.79 -9.85
CA TRP A 8 -0.12 -15.04 -9.66
C TRP A 8 0.85 -15.37 -10.81
N LYS A 9 0.40 -15.23 -12.06
CA LYS A 9 1.25 -15.48 -13.22
C LYS A 9 2.38 -14.46 -13.35
N ALA A 10 2.10 -13.20 -13.06
CA ALA A 10 3.09 -12.14 -13.10
C ALA A 10 4.15 -12.31 -12.00
N LEU A 11 3.76 -12.72 -10.80
CA LEU A 11 4.68 -13.00 -9.69
C LEU A 11 5.68 -14.10 -10.03
N ARG A 12 5.27 -15.12 -10.77
CA ARG A 12 6.13 -16.24 -11.21
C ARG A 12 7.00 -15.91 -12.42
N SER A 13 6.76 -14.79 -13.08
CA SER A 13 7.55 -14.45 -14.28
C SER A 13 8.99 -14.09 -13.90
N PRO A 14 10.00 -14.70 -14.55
CA PRO A 14 11.40 -14.32 -14.35
C PRO A 14 11.74 -12.97 -15.00
N HIS A 15 10.81 -12.38 -15.76
CA HIS A 15 10.99 -11.11 -16.47
C HIS A 15 10.36 -9.91 -15.74
N VAL A 16 9.81 -10.13 -14.57
CA VAL A 16 9.23 -9.08 -13.73
C VAL A 16 10.00 -9.01 -12.42
N ASP A 17 10.67 -7.90 -12.18
CA ASP A 17 11.49 -7.70 -10.98
C ASP A 17 10.71 -6.97 -9.89
N PHE A 18 9.82 -6.05 -10.29
CA PHE A 18 9.07 -5.23 -9.35
C PHE A 18 7.67 -4.89 -9.86
N PHE A 19 6.84 -4.49 -8.93
CA PHE A 19 5.48 -3.97 -9.19
C PHE A 19 5.36 -2.57 -8.63
N VAL A 20 4.54 -1.76 -9.27
CA VAL A 20 4.20 -0.41 -8.82
C VAL A 20 2.68 -0.29 -8.75
N SER A 21 2.15 0.24 -7.69
CA SER A 21 0.76 0.67 -7.68
C SER A 21 0.53 1.77 -6.64
N PRO A 22 -0.49 2.61 -6.84
CA PRO A 22 -0.86 3.61 -5.87
C PRO A 22 -1.43 2.97 -4.58
N TYR A 23 -1.58 3.81 -3.59
CA TYR A 23 -2.29 3.50 -2.36
C TYR A 23 -3.80 3.33 -2.64
N THR A 24 -4.48 2.54 -1.82
CA THR A 24 -5.94 2.43 -1.98
C THR A 24 -6.60 3.81 -2.04
N TYR A 25 -7.45 4.04 -3.03
CA TYR A 25 -8.14 5.32 -3.16
C TYR A 25 -9.22 5.52 -2.10
N ALA A 26 -9.71 4.44 -1.49
CA ALA A 26 -10.65 4.50 -0.39
C ALA A 26 -9.93 4.58 0.97
N PHE A 27 -10.43 5.42 1.86
CA PHE A 27 -9.98 5.51 3.26
C PHE A 27 -8.48 5.86 3.45
N ARG A 28 -7.87 6.52 2.49
CA ARG A 28 -6.45 6.90 2.57
C ARG A 28 -6.20 8.30 3.14
N GLY A 29 -7.23 9.11 3.26
CA GLY A 29 -7.15 10.47 3.81
C GLY A 29 -6.92 10.52 5.32
N VAL A 30 -7.18 11.68 5.90
CA VAL A 30 -7.09 11.94 7.35
C VAL A 30 -8.04 11.01 8.11
N GLY A 31 -7.53 10.31 9.12
CA GLY A 31 -8.31 9.38 9.94
C GLY A 31 -8.65 8.04 9.27
N GLY A 32 -8.24 7.86 8.02
CA GLY A 32 -8.38 6.58 7.34
C GLY A 32 -7.20 5.64 7.61
N ASP A 33 -7.39 4.37 7.35
CA ASP A 33 -6.34 3.36 7.54
C ASP A 33 -5.47 3.20 6.29
N GLY A 34 -6.07 3.25 5.11
CA GLY A 34 -5.42 3.04 3.82
C GLY A 34 -4.52 1.80 3.77
N LEU A 35 -4.24 1.25 2.61
CA LEU A 35 -3.35 0.08 2.46
C LEU A 35 -2.76 0.03 1.05
N PRO A 36 -1.64 -0.65 0.84
CA PRO A 36 -1.21 -1.07 -0.48
C PRO A 36 -2.32 -1.85 -1.20
N MET A 37 -2.47 -1.66 -2.49
CA MET A 37 -3.50 -2.36 -3.27
C MET A 37 -3.17 -3.83 -3.50
N GLN A 38 -1.91 -4.23 -3.36
CA GLN A 38 -1.43 -5.56 -3.65
C GLN A 38 -1.26 -6.40 -2.38
N PRO A 39 -1.30 -7.74 -2.48
CA PRO A 39 -0.89 -8.63 -1.40
C PRO A 39 0.63 -8.61 -1.27
N THR A 40 1.12 -7.71 -0.44
CA THR A 40 2.55 -7.38 -0.34
C THR A 40 3.41 -8.56 0.10
N GLU A 41 2.87 -9.44 0.92
CA GLU A 41 3.56 -10.63 1.39
C GLU A 41 3.73 -11.67 0.29
N SER A 42 2.75 -11.78 -0.63
CA SER A 42 2.93 -12.61 -1.84
C SER A 42 4.07 -12.09 -2.71
N LEU A 43 4.19 -10.78 -2.90
CA LEU A 43 5.31 -10.23 -3.64
C LEU A 43 6.64 -10.60 -2.97
N ARG A 44 6.70 -10.49 -1.65
CA ARG A 44 7.90 -10.80 -0.87
C ARG A 44 8.32 -12.27 -0.99
N VAL A 45 7.40 -13.23 -0.84
CA VAL A 45 7.73 -14.67 -0.94
C VAL A 45 8.11 -15.09 -2.37
N HIS A 46 7.73 -14.32 -3.37
CA HIS A 46 8.17 -14.48 -4.75
C HIS A 46 9.45 -13.69 -5.09
N GLY A 47 10.06 -13.01 -4.11
CA GLY A 47 11.27 -12.21 -4.32
C GLY A 47 11.06 -10.98 -5.20
N LYS A 48 9.84 -10.43 -5.25
CA LYS A 48 9.50 -9.25 -6.03
C LYS A 48 9.51 -8.00 -5.17
N LEU A 49 10.11 -6.93 -5.69
CA LEU A 49 10.04 -5.63 -5.05
C LEU A 49 8.66 -5.01 -5.35
N TYR A 50 8.09 -4.35 -4.38
CA TYR A 50 6.92 -3.51 -4.56
C TYR A 50 7.27 -2.06 -4.29
N LEU A 51 7.03 -1.21 -5.28
CA LEU A 51 7.16 0.24 -5.17
C LEU A 51 5.78 0.85 -4.98
N PHE A 52 5.61 1.44 -3.85
CA PHE A 52 4.40 2.13 -3.47
C PHE A 52 4.39 3.52 -4.08
N GLU A 53 3.39 3.85 -4.87
CA GLU A 53 3.21 5.17 -5.45
C GLU A 53 2.35 6.03 -4.52
N GLU A 54 2.98 6.97 -3.84
CA GLU A 54 2.30 7.89 -2.95
C GLU A 54 1.70 9.06 -3.75
N ASP A 55 0.47 8.89 -4.17
CA ASP A 55 -0.31 9.84 -4.95
C ASP A 55 -1.47 10.47 -4.15
N THR A 56 -1.45 10.35 -2.83
CA THR A 56 -2.51 10.89 -1.99
C THR A 56 -2.53 12.41 -2.05
N LEU A 57 -3.74 12.96 -2.20
CA LEU A 57 -3.92 14.42 -2.18
C LEU A 57 -3.59 14.95 -0.80
N MET A 58 -2.55 15.76 -0.72
CA MET A 58 -2.00 16.33 0.49
C MET A 58 -2.24 17.85 0.55
N HIS A 59 -1.60 18.51 1.51
CA HIS A 59 -1.68 19.97 1.69
C HIS A 59 -1.23 20.79 0.47
N ASN A 60 -0.47 20.19 -0.42
CA ASN A 60 -0.03 20.77 -1.68
C ASN A 60 -1.01 20.60 -2.84
N ASN A 61 -2.15 19.96 -2.60
CA ASN A 61 -3.20 19.76 -3.58
C ASN A 61 -4.54 20.30 -3.08
N PHE A 62 -5.36 20.75 -4.01
CA PHE A 62 -6.74 21.13 -3.72
C PHE A 62 -7.62 19.88 -3.62
N ASP A 63 -8.53 19.87 -2.64
CA ASP A 63 -9.61 18.89 -2.64
C ASP A 63 -10.59 19.18 -3.81
N PRO A 64 -11.55 18.29 -4.11
CA PRO A 64 -12.54 18.54 -5.14
C PRO A 64 -13.38 19.81 -4.93
N GLY A 65 -13.39 20.38 -3.73
CA GLY A 65 -13.99 21.66 -3.40
C GLY A 65 -13.05 22.86 -3.53
N GLY A 66 -11.83 22.67 -4.03
CA GLY A 66 -10.84 23.72 -4.21
C GLY A 66 -10.16 24.19 -2.93
N ARG A 67 -10.21 23.40 -1.83
CA ARG A 67 -9.59 23.72 -0.55
C ARG A 67 -8.27 22.99 -0.39
N MET A 68 -7.24 23.71 0.02
CA MET A 68 -5.97 23.11 0.43
C MET A 68 -6.11 22.47 1.82
N HIS A 69 -5.58 21.27 1.97
CA HIS A 69 -5.45 20.67 3.29
C HIS A 69 -4.33 21.37 4.09
N PRO A 70 -4.51 21.66 5.37
CA PRO A 70 -3.41 22.12 6.22
C PRO A 70 -2.27 21.09 6.26
N VAL A 71 -1.04 21.57 6.31
CA VAL A 71 0.15 20.72 6.36
C VAL A 71 0.12 19.75 7.54
N GLU A 72 -0.42 20.19 8.67
CA GLU A 72 -0.57 19.41 9.90
C GLU A 72 -1.46 18.17 9.72
N LYS A 73 -2.35 18.19 8.73
CA LYS A 73 -3.17 17.03 8.37
C LYS A 73 -2.46 16.07 7.40
N SER A 74 -1.57 16.58 6.59
CA SER A 74 -0.83 15.79 5.60
C SER A 74 0.31 14.99 6.22
N ILE A 75 1.02 15.56 7.17
CA ILE A 75 2.18 14.90 7.79
C ILE A 75 1.81 13.56 8.44
N PRO A 76 0.75 13.42 9.23
CA PRO A 76 0.33 12.11 9.76
C PRO A 76 0.00 11.07 8.67
N ILE A 77 -0.50 11.51 7.52
CA ILE A 77 -0.74 10.60 6.39
C ILE A 77 0.59 10.08 5.84
N TYR A 78 1.55 10.96 5.57
CA TYR A 78 2.90 10.58 5.13
C TYR A 78 3.58 9.64 6.12
N GLN A 79 3.49 9.93 7.42
CA GLN A 79 4.06 9.08 8.47
C GLN A 79 3.45 7.68 8.48
N ARG A 80 2.12 7.58 8.35
CA ARG A 80 1.42 6.30 8.26
C ARG A 80 1.88 5.49 7.05
N HIS A 81 1.91 6.12 5.88
CA HIS A 81 2.32 5.45 4.64
C HIS A 81 3.78 4.99 4.72
N PHE A 82 4.66 5.86 5.22
CA PHE A 82 6.05 5.49 5.42
C PHE A 82 6.20 4.32 6.42
N ALA A 83 5.46 4.33 7.52
CA ALA A 83 5.51 3.25 8.50
C ALA A 83 5.10 1.91 7.88
N GLN A 84 4.06 1.87 7.06
CA GLN A 84 3.66 0.66 6.34
C GLN A 84 4.73 0.18 5.35
N VAL A 85 5.34 1.10 4.60
CA VAL A 85 6.43 0.77 3.69
C VAL A 85 7.61 0.18 4.46
N ALA A 86 8.00 0.79 5.57
CA ALA A 86 9.13 0.35 6.37
C ALA A 86 8.91 -1.02 7.03
N THR A 87 7.71 -1.26 7.56
CA THR A 87 7.37 -2.51 8.26
C THR A 87 7.19 -3.69 7.31
N HIS A 88 6.64 -3.48 6.12
CA HIS A 88 6.45 -4.53 5.12
C HIS A 88 7.65 -4.70 4.17
N GLY A 89 8.71 -3.92 4.33
CA GLY A 89 9.90 -4.03 3.48
C GLY A 89 9.70 -3.60 2.04
N LEU A 90 8.86 -2.59 1.83
CA LEU A 90 8.51 -2.05 0.52
C LEU A 90 9.40 -0.88 0.14
N GLY A 91 9.35 -0.47 -1.14
CA GLY A 91 9.83 0.83 -1.59
C GLY A 91 8.70 1.85 -1.70
N ILE A 92 9.02 3.13 -1.74
CA ILE A 92 8.06 4.21 -1.94
C ILE A 92 8.56 5.19 -3.00
N THR A 93 7.67 5.61 -3.88
CA THR A 93 7.87 6.71 -4.81
C THR A 93 6.91 7.83 -4.46
N TRP A 94 7.43 9.03 -4.31
CA TRP A 94 6.61 10.19 -3.99
C TRP A 94 6.15 10.84 -5.29
N LEU A 95 4.86 10.73 -5.58
CA LEU A 95 4.23 11.44 -6.68
C LEU A 95 3.71 12.78 -6.16
N GLU A 96 4.52 13.80 -6.28
CA GLU A 96 4.07 15.16 -5.99
C GLU A 96 3.17 15.66 -7.13
N ASN A 97 1.87 15.52 -6.97
CA ASN A 97 0.88 16.12 -7.86
C ASN A 97 0.82 17.64 -7.69
N ASN A 98 1.97 18.27 -7.64
CA ASN A 98 2.19 19.66 -7.23
C ASN A 98 2.02 20.64 -8.36
N ILE A 99 0.99 20.50 -9.17
CA ILE A 99 0.80 21.39 -10.31
C ILE A 99 0.40 22.80 -9.86
N TYR A 100 0.00 23.02 -8.60
CA TYR A 100 -0.62 24.29 -8.19
C TYR A 100 -0.15 24.90 -6.87
N ALA A 101 0.73 24.29 -6.12
CA ALA A 101 1.13 24.80 -4.81
C ALA A 101 2.57 25.30 -4.79
N GLU A 102 2.76 26.52 -5.26
CA GLU A 102 4.06 27.22 -5.23
C GLU A 102 4.38 27.88 -3.88
N SER A 103 3.75 27.46 -2.77
CA SER A 103 4.10 28.02 -1.48
C SER A 103 5.47 27.48 -1.01
N PRO A 104 6.49 28.33 -0.85
CA PRO A 104 7.82 27.90 -0.39
C PRO A 104 7.76 27.16 0.95
N LEU A 105 6.86 27.54 1.85
CA LEU A 105 6.68 26.91 3.17
C LEU A 105 6.22 25.48 3.06
N ILE A 106 5.31 25.20 2.14
CA ILE A 106 4.80 23.84 1.87
C ILE A 106 5.91 22.95 1.31
N VAL A 107 6.66 23.48 0.35
CA VAL A 107 7.77 22.77 -0.29
C VAL A 107 8.87 22.43 0.72
N ASP A 108 9.22 23.36 1.59
CA ASP A 108 10.28 23.15 2.60
C ASP A 108 9.86 22.15 3.65
N GLU A 109 8.61 22.14 4.10
CA GLU A 109 8.09 21.17 5.04
C GLU A 109 8.08 19.76 4.43
N SER A 110 7.60 19.61 3.21
CA SER A 110 7.63 18.33 2.49
C SER A 110 9.05 17.81 2.32
N ARG A 111 9.98 18.66 1.89
CA ARG A 111 11.40 18.29 1.75
C ARG A 111 12.04 17.85 3.05
N ARG A 112 11.69 18.49 4.17
CA ARG A 112 12.17 18.10 5.50
C ARG A 112 11.71 16.70 5.86
N TRP A 113 10.43 16.39 5.63
CA TRP A 113 9.87 15.07 5.89
C TRP A 113 10.44 14.00 4.95
N HIS A 114 10.60 14.29 3.66
CA HIS A 114 11.23 13.36 2.72
C HIS A 114 12.66 12.99 3.16
N ARG A 115 13.48 13.96 3.59
CA ARG A 115 14.80 13.66 4.14
C ARG A 115 14.71 12.80 5.39
N ARG A 116 13.78 13.13 6.29
CA ARG A 116 13.58 12.33 7.50
C ARG A 116 13.14 10.90 7.20
N PHE A 117 12.29 10.69 6.24
CA PHE A 117 11.88 9.35 5.82
C PHE A 117 13.03 8.60 5.15
N GLN A 118 13.88 9.26 4.39
CA GLN A 118 15.08 8.64 3.85
C GLN A 118 16.01 8.14 4.96
N GLU A 119 16.32 8.98 5.94
CA GLU A 119 17.15 8.60 7.12
C GLU A 119 16.54 7.41 7.88
N LEU A 120 15.24 7.46 8.14
CA LEU A 120 14.53 6.37 8.82
C LEU A 120 14.48 5.10 7.97
N GLY A 121 14.35 5.23 6.65
CA GLY A 121 14.38 4.12 5.71
C GLY A 121 15.73 3.41 5.72
N GLU A 122 16.82 4.17 5.66
CA GLU A 122 18.19 3.63 5.76
C GLU A 122 18.43 2.91 7.10
N TRP A 123 17.86 3.43 8.18
CA TRP A 123 17.90 2.75 9.47
C TRP A 123 17.07 1.47 9.46
N ALA A 124 15.84 1.51 8.92
CA ALA A 124 14.94 0.36 8.85
C ALA A 124 15.51 -0.82 8.03
N LEU A 125 16.36 -0.53 7.02
CA LEU A 125 17.04 -1.56 6.25
C LEU A 125 18.00 -2.44 7.09
N ARG A 126 18.39 -1.98 8.27
CA ARG A 126 19.29 -2.70 9.19
C ARG A 126 18.56 -3.50 10.26
N LEU A 127 17.25 -3.36 10.32
CA LEU A 127 16.41 -4.07 11.29
C LEU A 127 15.98 -5.44 10.77
N ASP A 128 15.74 -6.33 11.69
CA ASP A 128 14.97 -7.53 11.40
C ASP A 128 13.53 -7.13 11.07
N ARG A 129 13.10 -7.47 9.87
CA ARG A 129 11.75 -7.20 9.36
C ARG A 129 10.98 -8.49 9.09
N THR A 130 11.36 -9.56 9.77
CA THR A 130 10.59 -10.79 9.77
C THR A 130 9.20 -10.49 10.30
N PRO A 131 8.13 -10.86 9.59
CA PRO A 131 6.77 -10.62 10.05
C PRO A 131 6.52 -11.24 11.41
N ALA A 132 5.88 -10.48 12.29
CA ALA A 132 5.41 -10.95 13.59
C ALA A 132 3.92 -11.30 13.56
N ALA A 133 3.34 -11.45 12.37
CA ALA A 133 1.95 -11.79 12.19
C ALA A 133 1.72 -13.28 12.52
N GLU A 134 0.65 -13.55 13.29
CA GLU A 134 0.20 -14.90 13.61
C GLU A 134 -1.06 -15.30 12.80
N VAL A 135 -1.49 -14.40 11.92
CA VAL A 135 -2.69 -14.56 11.09
C VAL A 135 -2.33 -14.36 9.62
N ALA A 136 -2.61 -15.35 8.80
CA ALA A 136 -2.54 -15.23 7.34
C ALA A 136 -3.94 -15.03 6.76
N VAL A 137 -4.08 -14.03 5.89
CA VAL A 137 -5.30 -13.73 5.14
C VAL A 137 -5.05 -14.06 3.69
N PHE A 138 -6.00 -14.73 3.03
CA PHE A 138 -5.84 -15.17 1.65
C PHE A 138 -6.80 -14.46 0.72
N LEU A 139 -6.26 -14.04 -0.42
CA LEU A 139 -6.98 -13.48 -1.54
C LEU A 139 -6.94 -14.48 -2.70
N ASP A 140 -8.11 -14.89 -3.19
CA ASP A 140 -8.21 -15.70 -4.41
C ASP A 140 -8.50 -14.79 -5.60
N ASP A 141 -7.44 -14.40 -6.33
CA ASP A 141 -7.56 -13.52 -7.50
C ASP A 141 -8.15 -14.25 -8.73
N GLU A 142 -8.09 -15.57 -8.76
CA GLU A 142 -8.67 -16.36 -9.85
C GLU A 142 -10.20 -16.42 -9.78
N SER A 143 -10.79 -16.42 -8.58
CA SER A 143 -12.24 -16.42 -8.37
C SER A 143 -12.92 -15.20 -8.99
N PHE A 144 -12.24 -14.05 -9.07
CA PHE A 144 -12.81 -12.85 -9.70
C PHE A 144 -13.08 -12.98 -11.21
N ARG A 145 -12.52 -13.97 -11.86
CA ARG A 145 -12.81 -14.27 -13.28
C ARG A 145 -14.23 -14.77 -13.51
N TYR A 146 -14.81 -15.34 -12.46
CA TYR A 146 -16.16 -15.92 -12.49
C TYR A 146 -17.23 -14.95 -12.01
N GLU A 147 -16.84 -13.77 -11.57
CA GLU A 147 -17.79 -12.75 -11.10
C GLU A 147 -18.43 -11.97 -12.24
N SER A 148 -19.70 -11.64 -12.06
CA SER A 148 -20.42 -10.72 -12.93
C SER A 148 -19.93 -9.29 -12.74
N PHE A 149 -19.58 -8.60 -13.83
CA PHE A 149 -19.23 -7.18 -13.80
C PHE A 149 -20.30 -6.29 -13.13
N ARG A 150 -21.56 -6.70 -13.18
CA ARG A 150 -22.68 -5.92 -12.61
C ARG A 150 -22.70 -5.92 -11.08
N ASN A 151 -22.17 -6.92 -10.43
CA ASN A 151 -22.22 -7.05 -8.98
C ASN A 151 -21.04 -6.39 -8.29
N ASN A 152 -19.91 -6.21 -8.98
CA ASN A 152 -18.72 -5.52 -8.52
C ASN A 152 -18.31 -5.88 -7.06
N ILE A 153 -18.42 -7.19 -6.74
CA ILE A 153 -18.21 -7.72 -5.38
C ILE A 153 -16.75 -7.63 -4.96
N ASP A 154 -15.84 -7.66 -5.94
CA ASP A 154 -14.40 -7.56 -5.74
C ASP A 154 -13.99 -6.30 -4.96
N ILE A 155 -14.58 -5.14 -5.25
CA ILE A 155 -14.26 -3.89 -4.55
C ILE A 155 -14.68 -3.94 -3.07
N PRO A 156 -15.92 -4.30 -2.69
CA PRO A 156 -16.29 -4.47 -1.29
C PRO A 156 -15.45 -5.52 -0.56
N LEU A 157 -15.19 -6.66 -1.16
CA LEU A 157 -14.44 -7.73 -0.50
C LEU A 157 -12.97 -7.35 -0.30
N ILE A 158 -12.32 -6.81 -1.31
CA ILE A 158 -10.89 -6.50 -1.21
C ILE A 158 -10.66 -5.21 -0.41
N TRP A 159 -11.42 -4.17 -0.70
CA TRP A 159 -11.14 -2.86 -0.14
C TRP A 159 -11.83 -2.64 1.20
N HIS A 160 -13.13 -2.92 1.27
CA HIS A 160 -13.89 -2.66 2.49
C HIS A 160 -13.52 -3.65 3.61
N GLN A 161 -13.35 -4.93 3.28
CA GLN A 161 -12.98 -5.92 4.29
C GLN A 161 -11.57 -5.67 4.83
N ARG A 162 -10.61 -5.35 3.97
CA ARG A 162 -9.25 -5.04 4.42
C ARG A 162 -9.21 -3.78 5.27
N VAL A 163 -9.78 -2.70 4.79
CA VAL A 163 -9.65 -1.38 5.42
C VAL A 163 -10.59 -1.23 6.63
N LEU A 164 -11.81 -1.72 6.54
CA LEU A 164 -12.79 -1.51 7.60
C LEU A 164 -12.82 -2.64 8.64
N SER A 165 -12.38 -3.84 8.30
CA SER A 165 -12.46 -5.00 9.17
C SER A 165 -11.08 -5.50 9.59
N LEU A 166 -10.23 -5.91 8.66
CA LEU A 166 -8.96 -6.57 8.96
C LEU A 166 -8.00 -5.65 9.72
N ASN A 167 -7.87 -4.38 9.34
CA ASN A 167 -7.01 -3.44 10.05
C ASN A 167 -7.49 -3.08 11.46
N ARG A 168 -8.74 -3.42 11.80
CA ARG A 168 -9.39 -3.03 13.05
C ARG A 168 -9.67 -4.19 13.99
N PHE A 169 -9.32 -5.42 13.60
CA PHE A 169 -9.58 -6.55 14.50
C PHE A 169 -8.50 -6.75 15.57
N GLY A 170 -7.43 -5.97 15.54
CA GLY A 170 -6.49 -5.85 16.64
C GLY A 170 -5.35 -6.88 16.66
N ALA A 171 -5.19 -7.67 15.62
CA ALA A 171 -4.06 -8.59 15.47
C ALA A 171 -3.24 -8.27 14.19
N PRO A 172 -1.92 -8.34 14.24
CA PRO A 172 -1.08 -8.28 13.05
C PRO A 172 -1.46 -9.42 12.09
N HIS A 173 -1.54 -9.12 10.81
CA HIS A 173 -1.86 -10.11 9.79
C HIS A 173 -1.08 -9.87 8.51
N ASP A 174 -0.77 -10.94 7.83
CA ASP A 174 -0.15 -10.96 6.51
C ASP A 174 -1.19 -11.28 5.44
N LEU A 175 -1.04 -10.69 4.25
CA LEU A 175 -1.95 -10.93 3.13
C LEU A 175 -1.23 -11.63 1.98
N TYR A 176 -1.73 -12.79 1.62
CA TYR A 176 -1.20 -13.64 0.55
C TYR A 176 -2.25 -13.92 -0.53
N LEU A 177 -1.78 -14.31 -1.71
CA LEU A 177 -2.63 -15.03 -2.66
C LEU A 177 -2.89 -16.45 -2.14
N LEU A 178 -4.08 -16.97 -2.41
CA LEU A 178 -4.43 -18.35 -2.05
C LEU A 178 -3.46 -19.37 -2.67
N ASN A 179 -2.95 -19.09 -3.85
CA ASN A 179 -1.97 -19.92 -4.53
C ASN A 179 -0.68 -20.12 -3.72
N ASP A 180 -0.24 -19.15 -2.92
CA ASP A 180 0.95 -19.29 -2.09
C ASP A 180 0.76 -20.37 -1.01
N LEU A 181 -0.45 -20.44 -0.41
CA LEU A 181 -0.80 -21.52 0.50
C LEU A 181 -0.80 -22.89 -0.21
N LEU A 182 -1.45 -22.96 -1.38
CA LEU A 182 -1.59 -24.21 -2.14
C LEU A 182 -0.24 -24.76 -2.63
N GLU A 183 0.74 -23.89 -2.85
CA GLU A 183 2.10 -24.26 -3.27
C GLU A 183 3.08 -24.40 -2.10
N GLY A 184 2.63 -24.23 -0.86
CA GLY A 184 3.49 -24.37 0.32
C GLY A 184 4.59 -23.31 0.43
N ARG A 185 4.32 -22.06 -0.01
CA ARG A 185 5.29 -20.96 0.00
C ARG A 185 5.26 -20.11 1.26
N LEU A 186 4.33 -20.38 2.14
CA LEU A 186 4.18 -19.57 3.35
C LEU A 186 5.35 -19.81 4.31
N PRO A 187 5.77 -18.77 5.06
CA PRO A 187 6.63 -18.97 6.21
C PRO A 187 5.90 -19.79 7.28
N GLU A 188 6.63 -20.27 8.26
CA GLU A 188 6.02 -20.88 9.46
C GLU A 188 5.29 -19.79 10.26
N TYR A 189 4.09 -20.12 10.75
CA TYR A 189 3.22 -19.32 11.59
C TYR A 189 3.06 -19.93 12.98
#